data_6ac7fa6790d5d93ba281a66a0434a0f9
#
_entry.id   6ac7fa6790d5d93ba281a66a0434a0f9
#
_cell.length_a   1.000
_cell.length_b   1.000
_cell.length_c   1.000
_cell.angle_alpha   90.00
_cell.angle_beta   90.00
_cell.angle_gamma   90.00
#
_symmetry.space_group_name_H-M   'P 1'
#
loop_
_entity.id
_entity.type
_entity.pdbx_description
1 polymer ?
#
loop_
_entity_poly.entity_id
_entity_poly.type
_entity_poly.pdbx_seq_one_letter_code
_entity_poly.pdbx_strand_id
1 'polypeptide(L)'
;MQIIPTILEKEFDRAKEKILAVKEWVKMIQIDVIDGQFTFGKTFELELINKIEGVEDVLWETHLMVKEPINWIEKSIFIGSHRIVG
;
A
#
# COMPACT_ATOMS: atom_id res chain seq x y z
N MET A 1 -4.78 -3.14 21.81
CA MET A 1 -4.72 -3.86 20.52
C MET A 1 -4.53 -2.87 19.38
N GLN A 2 -3.58 -3.13 18.50
CA GLN A 2 -3.36 -2.30 17.34
C GLN A 2 -4.05 -2.93 16.13
N ILE A 3 -4.84 -2.13 15.42
CA ILE A 3 -5.51 -2.58 14.20
C ILE A 3 -4.79 -1.95 13.02
N ILE A 4 -4.38 -2.78 12.07
CA ILE A 4 -3.73 -2.34 10.85
C ILE A 4 -4.64 -2.71 9.68
N PRO A 5 -5.38 -1.75 9.13
CA PRO A 5 -6.22 -2.04 7.98
C PRO A 5 -5.36 -2.34 6.75
N THR A 6 -5.85 -3.24 5.91
CA THR A 6 -5.18 -3.64 4.68
C THR A 6 -5.95 -3.10 3.49
N ILE A 7 -5.23 -2.43 2.59
CA ILE A 7 -5.78 -1.93 1.34
C ILE A 7 -5.38 -2.89 0.23
N LEU A 8 -6.37 -3.51 -0.39
CA LEU A 8 -6.19 -4.43 -1.51
C LEU A 8 -7.12 -3.98 -2.64
N GLU A 9 -6.63 -3.19 -3.56
CA GLU A 9 -7.44 -2.60 -4.62
C GLU A 9 -6.70 -2.60 -5.95
N LYS A 10 -7.47 -2.82 -7.03
CA LYS A 10 -6.94 -2.72 -8.37
C LYS A 10 -6.93 -1.28 -8.86
N GLU A 11 -7.91 -0.49 -8.41
CA GLU A 11 -8.07 0.90 -8.84
C GLU A 11 -7.56 1.85 -7.77
N PHE A 12 -6.71 2.79 -8.18
CA PHE A 12 -6.13 3.75 -7.24
C PHE A 12 -7.21 4.62 -6.56
N ASP A 13 -8.22 5.04 -7.29
CA ASP A 13 -9.27 5.89 -6.70
C ASP A 13 -9.99 5.21 -5.55
N ARG A 14 -10.19 3.91 -5.65
CA ARG A 14 -10.79 3.14 -4.57
C ARG A 14 -9.85 3.00 -3.38
N ALA A 15 -8.57 2.78 -3.66
CA ALA A 15 -7.55 2.71 -2.60
C ALA A 15 -7.49 4.04 -1.85
N LYS A 16 -7.44 5.14 -2.58
CA LYS A 16 -7.39 6.48 -2.01
C LYS A 16 -8.59 6.74 -1.10
N GLU A 17 -9.79 6.39 -1.58
CA GLU A 17 -11.01 6.57 -0.81
C GLU A 17 -10.95 5.81 0.53
N LYS A 18 -10.50 4.56 0.49
CA LYS A 18 -10.38 3.75 1.71
C LYS A 18 -9.31 4.29 2.66
N ILE A 19 -8.17 4.70 2.12
CA ILE A 19 -7.09 5.27 2.91
C ILE A 19 -7.57 6.51 3.65
N LEU A 20 -8.23 7.43 2.94
CA LEU A 20 -8.72 8.67 3.53
C LEU A 20 -9.81 8.41 4.58
N ALA A 21 -10.57 7.32 4.42
CA ALA A 21 -11.61 6.97 5.37
C ALA A 21 -11.05 6.46 6.70
N VAL A 22 -9.88 5.79 6.69
CA VAL A 22 -9.34 5.17 7.90
C VAL A 22 -8.15 5.90 8.52
N LYS A 23 -7.52 6.81 7.80
CA LYS A 23 -6.25 7.42 8.24
C LYS A 23 -6.31 8.10 9.60
N GLU A 24 -7.45 8.61 10.00
CA GLU A 24 -7.60 9.32 11.26
C GLU A 24 -7.75 8.38 12.46
N TRP A 25 -8.06 7.12 12.18
CA TRP A 25 -8.34 6.13 13.21
C TRP A 25 -7.18 5.19 13.49
N VAL A 26 -6.15 5.20 12.63
CA VAL A 26 -5.04 4.27 12.73
C VAL A 26 -3.73 4.98 12.47
N LYS A 27 -2.63 4.40 12.96
CA LYS A 27 -1.28 4.94 12.73
C LYS A 27 -0.63 4.29 11.51
N MET A 28 -0.95 3.05 11.22
CA MET A 28 -0.33 2.29 10.15
C MET A 28 -1.39 1.69 9.24
N ILE A 29 -1.11 1.72 7.94
CA ILE A 29 -1.95 1.11 6.92
C ILE A 29 -1.09 0.18 6.11
N GLN A 30 -1.57 -1.04 5.88
CA GLN A 30 -0.88 -2.00 5.03
C GLN A 30 -1.41 -1.88 3.60
N ILE A 31 -0.49 -1.80 2.64
CA ILE A 31 -0.83 -1.81 1.22
C ILE A 31 -0.40 -3.16 0.65
N ASP A 32 -1.36 -3.92 0.14
CA ASP A 32 -1.06 -5.16 -0.54
C ASP A 32 -0.70 -4.86 -1.99
N VAL A 33 0.39 -5.48 -2.45
CA VAL A 33 0.90 -5.30 -3.82
C VAL A 33 0.90 -6.64 -4.52
N ILE A 34 0.18 -6.70 -5.64
CA ILE A 34 0.11 -7.89 -6.49
C ILE A 34 0.47 -7.46 -7.91
N ASP A 35 1.38 -8.20 -8.54
CA ASP A 35 1.98 -7.78 -9.81
C ASP A 35 1.29 -8.34 -11.06
N GLY A 36 0.19 -9.05 -10.90
CA GLY A 36 -0.54 -9.63 -12.03
C GLY A 36 -0.09 -11.03 -12.42
N GLN A 37 0.88 -11.61 -11.69
CA GLN A 37 1.35 -12.98 -11.97
C GLN A 37 0.45 -14.04 -11.34
N PHE A 38 -0.54 -13.64 -10.58
CA PHE A 38 -1.47 -14.54 -9.89
C PHE A 38 -2.91 -14.28 -10.36
N THR A 39 -3.82 -15.14 -9.94
CA THR A 39 -5.22 -15.10 -10.40
C THR A 39 -5.96 -13.80 -10.06
N PHE A 40 -5.60 -13.13 -8.97
CA PHE A 40 -6.25 -11.89 -8.58
C PHE A 40 -6.06 -10.77 -9.62
N GLY A 41 -4.92 -10.74 -10.29
CA GLY A 41 -4.57 -9.67 -11.20
C GLY A 41 -3.55 -8.72 -10.59
N LYS A 42 -3.61 -7.46 -10.99
CA LYS A 42 -2.63 -6.47 -10.58
C LYS A 42 -3.29 -5.39 -9.72
N THR A 43 -2.64 -5.01 -8.61
CA THR A 43 -3.09 -3.87 -7.80
C THR A 43 -2.64 -2.56 -8.46
N PHE A 44 -3.15 -1.43 -7.94
CA PHE A 44 -2.79 -0.12 -8.47
C PHE A 44 -1.28 0.14 -8.34
N GLU A 45 -0.77 1.11 -9.10
CA GLU A 45 0.66 1.45 -9.05
C GLU A 45 1.01 2.06 -7.70
N LEU A 46 1.93 1.42 -6.97
CA LEU A 46 2.28 1.77 -5.60
C LEU A 46 2.73 3.23 -5.46
N GLU A 47 3.45 3.75 -6.46
CA GLU A 47 3.96 5.11 -6.42
C GLU A 47 2.87 6.18 -6.32
N LEU A 48 1.65 5.84 -6.70
CA LEU A 48 0.52 6.78 -6.63
C LEU A 48 0.17 7.18 -5.19
N ILE A 49 0.60 6.40 -4.21
CA ILE A 49 0.40 6.74 -2.79
C ILE A 49 0.93 8.14 -2.49
N ASN A 50 2.06 8.52 -3.10
CA ASN A 50 2.67 9.83 -2.86
C ASN A 50 1.84 11.00 -3.40
N LYS A 51 0.81 10.73 -4.19
CA LYS A 51 -0.10 11.76 -4.70
C LYS A 51 -1.26 12.05 -3.76
N ILE A 52 -1.41 11.26 -2.70
CA ILE A 52 -2.49 11.46 -1.74
C ILE A 52 -2.06 12.53 -0.75
N GLU A 53 -2.90 13.56 -0.59
CA GLU A 53 -2.66 14.63 0.37
C GLU A 53 -3.29 14.27 1.73
N GLY A 54 -2.67 14.75 2.80
CA GLY A 54 -3.21 14.56 4.14
C GLY A 54 -2.88 13.23 4.79
N VAL A 55 -1.88 12.52 4.27
CA VAL A 55 -1.46 11.22 4.81
C VAL A 55 -0.02 11.25 5.35
N GLU A 56 0.51 12.43 5.63
CA GLU A 56 1.89 12.60 6.06
C GLU A 56 2.19 11.88 7.38
N ASP A 57 1.18 11.73 8.24
CA ASP A 57 1.34 11.07 9.53
C ASP A 57 1.09 9.57 9.48
N VAL A 58 0.72 9.03 8.32
CA VAL A 58 0.44 7.61 8.17
C VAL A 58 1.75 6.84 8.01
N LEU A 59 1.87 5.72 8.74
CA LEU A 59 2.97 4.80 8.55
C LEU A 59 2.50 3.72 7.58
N TRP A 60 3.29 3.48 6.54
CA TRP A 60 2.94 2.50 5.52
C TRP A 60 3.66 1.18 5.77
N GLU A 61 2.93 0.09 5.64
CA GLU A 61 3.50 -1.25 5.55
C GLU A 61 3.18 -1.78 4.16
N THR A 62 4.19 -2.22 3.42
CA THR A 62 3.99 -2.79 2.09
C THR A 62 4.08 -4.30 2.18
N HIS A 63 3.06 -5.00 1.73
CA HIS A 63 3.03 -6.46 1.69
C HIS A 63 3.15 -6.90 0.23
N LEU A 64 4.30 -7.43 -0.13
CA LEU A 64 4.62 -7.76 -1.52
C LEU A 64 4.27 -9.20 -1.84
N MET A 65 3.18 -9.38 -2.56
CA MET A 65 2.77 -10.69 -3.10
C MET A 65 3.09 -10.70 -4.58
N VAL A 66 4.39 -10.69 -4.88
CA VAL A 66 4.91 -10.51 -6.23
C VAL A 66 5.95 -11.58 -6.53
N LYS A 67 6.16 -11.85 -7.81
CA LYS A 67 7.09 -12.88 -8.25
C LYS A 67 8.54 -12.54 -7.92
N GLU A 68 8.91 -11.27 -8.08
CA GLU A 68 10.28 -10.79 -7.84
C GLU A 68 10.26 -9.60 -6.89
N PRO A 69 10.21 -9.84 -5.56
CA PRO A 69 10.08 -8.75 -4.59
C PRO A 69 11.15 -7.67 -4.69
N ILE A 70 12.36 -8.04 -5.11
CA ILE A 70 13.47 -7.07 -5.23
C ILE A 70 13.11 -5.88 -6.11
N ASN A 71 12.29 -6.11 -7.15
CA ASN A 71 11.88 -5.05 -8.08
C ASN A 71 10.91 -4.07 -7.45
N TRP A 72 10.38 -4.38 -6.27
CA TRP A 72 9.37 -3.56 -5.59
C TRP A 72 9.91 -2.83 -4.37
N ILE A 73 11.13 -3.16 -3.95
CA ILE A 73 11.73 -2.54 -2.77
C ILE A 73 11.94 -1.05 -2.98
N GLU A 74 12.45 -0.64 -4.16
CA GLU A 74 12.64 0.77 -4.46
C GLU A 74 11.32 1.55 -4.43
N LYS A 75 10.27 0.95 -4.97
CA LYS A 75 8.94 1.58 -4.97
C LYS A 75 8.40 1.73 -3.56
N SER A 76 8.64 0.73 -2.70
CA SER A 76 8.24 0.79 -1.30
C SER A 76 8.99 1.88 -0.56
N ILE A 77 10.29 2.02 -0.82
CA ILE A 77 11.10 3.08 -0.23
C ILE A 77 10.64 4.45 -0.74
N PHE A 78 10.29 4.54 -2.01
CA PHE A 78 9.83 5.79 -2.62
C PHE A 78 8.59 6.35 -1.91
N ILE A 79 7.66 5.51 -1.49
CA ILE A 79 6.50 5.97 -0.74
C ILE A 79 6.76 6.15 0.75
N GLY A 80 7.98 5.88 1.20
CA GLY A 80 8.33 5.98 2.60
C GLY A 80 7.80 4.84 3.44
N SER A 81 7.77 3.63 2.89
CA SER A 81 7.26 2.47 3.62
C SER A 81 8.07 2.25 4.90
N HIS A 82 7.36 2.15 6.02
CA HIS A 82 7.96 1.93 7.33
C HIS A 82 8.39 0.47 7.49
N ARG A 83 7.65 -0.46 6.86
CA ARG A 83 7.93 -1.88 6.91
C ARG A 83 7.56 -2.53 5.58
N ILE A 84 8.41 -3.44 5.12
CA ILE A 84 8.22 -4.18 3.88
C ILE A 84 8.18 -5.67 4.23
N VAL A 85 7.12 -6.35 3.83
CA VAL A 85 6.90 -7.76 4.09
C VAL A 85 6.77 -8.49 2.76
N GLY A 86 7.53 -9.55 2.61
CA GLY A 86 7.49 -10.38 1.41
C GLY A 86 6.56 -11.57 1.52
#